data_c1fabbc2d7c0895dc2d29dabacf7ad4f
#
_entry.id   c1fabbc2d7c0895dc2d29dabacf7ad4f
#
_cell.length_a   1.000
_cell.length_b   1.000
_cell.length_c   1.000
_cell.angle_alpha   90.00
_cell.angle_beta   90.00
_cell.angle_gamma   90.00
#
_symmetry.space_group_name_H-M   'P 1'
#
loop_
_entity.id
_entity.type
_entity.pdbx_description
1 polymer ?
#
loop_
_entity_poly.entity_id
_entity_poly.type
_entity_poly.pdbx_seq_one_letter_code
_entity_poly.pdbx_strand_id
1 'polypeptide(L)'
;MRYEIGQEIYEEIKSEAGLRGNVSLDYAISPLPSETRFGMAALLPHNDITYTDGNVLIDGQTTNGIPARNKILQSKNSSYAAIDYQEICGFSRDELRSYMADKSLVYIYHNVIDNAGEHNERRVFDVAQNAISEIVALIKKLYNNLQISNFFITADHGFLYRRNTLLESQKYSNIVSKKPIEASKRYVITDDELIQVPYTSEFDLLGQDEHKVIVPFGYDIFKTQGAGVQYVHGGASLQETIVPIVHISELNAKKGEKLSRPVGVRLKSIVRKITNRSFALDFEQYEKVEDKVQPITCVTYFVDEEGNKVSGEY
;
A
#
# COMPACT_ATOMS: atom_id res chain seq x y z
N MET A 1 -2.20 0.48 0.39
CA MET A 1 -1.16 -0.31 -0.37
C MET A 1 -1.11 -1.73 0.17
N ARG A 2 -1.15 -2.74 -0.69
CA ARG A 2 -1.08 -4.17 -0.31
C ARG A 2 0.30 -4.58 0.19
N TYR A 3 0.34 -5.64 1.02
CA TYR A 3 1.60 -6.19 1.56
C TYR A 3 2.60 -6.58 0.45
N GLU A 4 2.13 -7.18 -0.64
CA GLU A 4 2.98 -7.63 -1.75
C GLU A 4 3.71 -6.46 -2.44
N ILE A 5 3.08 -5.27 -2.51
CA ILE A 5 3.74 -4.07 -3.03
C ILE A 5 4.86 -3.62 -2.08
N GLY A 6 4.62 -3.71 -0.78
CA GLY A 6 5.67 -3.46 0.23
C GLY A 6 6.83 -4.43 0.14
N GLN A 7 6.57 -5.69 -0.19
CA GLN A 7 7.60 -6.68 -0.45
C GLN A 7 8.44 -6.31 -1.69
N GLU A 8 7.80 -5.85 -2.77
CA GLU A 8 8.53 -5.36 -3.95
C GLU A 8 9.39 -4.13 -3.62
N ILE A 9 8.88 -3.19 -2.83
CA ILE A 9 9.68 -2.04 -2.33
C ILE A 9 10.89 -2.53 -1.53
N TYR A 10 10.70 -3.49 -0.64
CA TYR A 10 11.78 -4.08 0.16
C TYR A 10 12.87 -4.70 -0.72
N GLU A 11 12.49 -5.50 -1.72
CA GLU A 11 13.45 -6.14 -2.64
C GLU A 11 14.16 -5.10 -3.53
N GLU A 12 13.44 -4.09 -4.02
CA GLU A 12 14.02 -3.01 -4.81
C GLU A 12 15.06 -2.22 -4.00
N ILE A 13 14.76 -1.87 -2.75
CA ILE A 13 15.69 -1.16 -1.86
C ILE A 13 16.92 -2.01 -1.56
N LYS A 14 16.76 -3.32 -1.30
CA LYS A 14 17.88 -4.23 -1.08
C LYS A 14 18.78 -4.40 -2.28
N SER A 15 18.21 -4.40 -3.48
CA SER A 15 18.95 -4.49 -4.73
C SER A 15 19.67 -3.20 -5.11
N GLU A 16 19.24 -2.07 -4.54
CA GLU A 16 19.74 -0.74 -4.90
C GLU A 16 21.18 -0.51 -4.43
N ALA A 17 22.08 -0.41 -5.39
CA ALA A 17 23.53 -0.34 -5.12
C ALA A 17 23.98 0.89 -4.31
N GLY A 18 23.17 1.94 -4.26
CA GLY A 18 23.45 3.20 -3.54
C GLY A 18 22.91 3.25 -2.11
N LEU A 19 22.05 2.31 -1.73
CA LEU A 19 21.41 2.26 -0.42
C LEU A 19 21.89 1.03 0.36
N ARG A 20 22.89 1.19 1.20
CA ARG A 20 23.35 0.12 2.10
C ARG A 20 22.94 0.44 3.51
N GLY A 21 22.14 -0.43 4.10
CA GLY A 21 21.66 -0.31 5.47
C GLY A 21 20.94 -1.58 5.88
N ASN A 22 20.39 -1.58 7.06
CA ASN A 22 19.50 -2.63 7.52
C ASN A 22 18.11 -2.37 6.93
N VAL A 23 17.60 -3.31 6.17
CA VAL A 23 16.24 -3.27 5.63
C VAL A 23 15.47 -4.46 6.16
N SER A 24 14.34 -4.23 6.78
CA SER A 24 13.42 -5.27 7.25
C SER A 24 12.03 -5.07 6.66
N LEU A 25 11.33 -6.17 6.49
CA LEU A 25 9.92 -6.19 6.11
C LEU A 25 9.12 -6.88 7.21
N ASP A 26 8.15 -6.19 7.72
CA ASP A 26 7.17 -6.64 8.70
C ASP A 26 5.77 -6.29 8.23
N TYR A 27 4.76 -6.51 9.03
CA TYR A 27 3.39 -6.18 8.71
C TYR A 27 2.66 -5.53 9.88
N ALA A 28 1.60 -4.80 9.54
CA ALA A 28 0.60 -4.33 10.49
C ALA A 28 -0.79 -4.74 10.00
N ILE A 29 -1.76 -4.66 10.91
CA ILE A 29 -3.17 -4.90 10.62
C ILE A 29 -3.87 -3.54 10.60
N SER A 30 -4.45 -3.19 9.46
CA SER A 30 -5.30 -2.01 9.32
C SER A 30 -6.57 -2.16 10.14
N PRO A 31 -7.10 -1.09 10.76
CA PRO A 31 -8.40 -1.14 11.43
C PRO A 31 -9.52 -1.49 10.47
N LEU A 32 -10.67 -1.89 11.01
CA LEU A 32 -11.90 -2.07 10.25
C LEU A 32 -12.86 -0.88 10.50
N PRO A 33 -13.48 -0.38 9.44
CA PRO A 33 -13.27 -0.69 8.01
C PRO A 33 -11.84 -0.38 7.55
N SER A 34 -11.28 -1.24 6.68
CA SER A 34 -9.98 -1.01 6.05
C SER A 34 -10.09 0.06 4.95
N GLU A 35 -10.24 1.30 5.39
CA GLU A 35 -10.55 2.48 4.56
C GLU A 35 -9.73 3.67 5.06
N THR A 36 -9.44 4.59 4.15
CA THR A 36 -8.50 5.71 4.33
C THR A 36 -8.71 6.49 5.62
N ARG A 37 -9.95 6.86 5.98
CA ARG A 37 -10.22 7.65 7.20
C ARG A 37 -9.77 6.95 8.47
N PHE A 38 -10.05 5.65 8.56
CA PHE A 38 -9.71 4.83 9.72
C PHE A 38 -8.22 4.49 9.77
N GLY A 39 -7.67 4.05 8.64
CA GLY A 39 -6.25 3.69 8.55
C GLY A 39 -5.33 4.90 8.76
N MET A 40 -5.65 6.05 8.16
CA MET A 40 -4.88 7.28 8.36
C MET A 40 -4.95 7.79 9.80
N ALA A 41 -6.11 7.65 10.47
CA ALA A 41 -6.23 7.98 11.88
C ALA A 41 -5.37 7.05 12.75
N ALA A 42 -5.41 5.75 12.52
CA ALA A 42 -4.63 4.77 13.26
C ALA A 42 -3.10 4.96 13.13
N LEU A 43 -2.63 5.52 12.02
CA LEU A 43 -1.21 5.80 11.78
C LEU A 43 -0.72 7.09 12.47
N LEU A 44 -1.61 7.94 12.94
CA LEU A 44 -1.24 9.18 13.63
C LEU A 44 -1.11 8.95 15.15
N PRO A 45 -0.25 9.68 15.85
CA PRO A 45 -0.15 9.58 17.31
C PRO A 45 -1.42 10.09 17.98
N HIS A 46 -2.06 9.25 18.79
CA HIS A 46 -3.32 9.54 19.46
C HIS A 46 -3.40 8.92 20.85
N ASN A 47 -4.29 9.43 21.68
CA ASN A 47 -4.72 8.78 22.91
C ASN A 47 -6.07 8.09 22.70
N ASP A 48 -6.92 8.69 21.87
CA ASP A 48 -8.26 8.20 21.57
C ASP A 48 -8.62 8.43 20.11
N ILE A 49 -9.32 7.46 19.51
CA ILE A 49 -9.92 7.54 18.18
C ILE A 49 -11.42 7.34 18.34
N THR A 50 -12.21 8.30 17.85
CA THR A 50 -13.67 8.23 17.90
C THR A 50 -14.28 8.35 16.51
N TYR A 51 -15.47 7.77 16.36
CA TYR A 51 -16.29 7.92 15.16
C TYR A 51 -17.57 8.68 15.53
N THR A 52 -17.82 9.80 14.88
CA THR A 52 -19.00 10.64 15.15
C THR A 52 -19.49 11.27 13.85
N ASP A 53 -20.76 11.12 13.56
CA ASP A 53 -21.40 11.71 12.37
C ASP A 53 -20.67 11.45 11.05
N GLY A 54 -20.19 10.23 10.85
CA GLY A 54 -19.44 9.85 9.63
C GLY A 54 -17.97 10.30 9.60
N ASN A 55 -17.47 10.91 10.67
CA ASN A 55 -16.10 11.39 10.78
C ASN A 55 -15.28 10.58 11.78
N VAL A 56 -14.04 10.31 11.45
CA VAL A 56 -13.06 9.76 12.38
C VAL A 56 -12.27 10.92 12.98
N LEU A 57 -12.26 10.98 14.30
CA LEU A 57 -11.59 12.04 15.06
C LEU A 57 -10.47 11.42 15.91
N ILE A 58 -9.37 12.15 16.04
CA ILE A 58 -8.27 11.86 16.96
C ILE A 58 -8.24 12.92 18.03
N ASP A 59 -8.39 12.50 19.30
CA ASP A 59 -8.43 13.44 20.43
C ASP A 59 -9.36 14.63 20.15
N GLY A 60 -10.52 14.36 19.52
CA GLY A 60 -11.53 15.34 19.13
C GLY A 60 -11.17 16.19 17.87
N GLN A 61 -10.08 15.91 17.18
CA GLN A 61 -9.65 16.62 15.98
C GLN A 61 -9.87 15.82 14.71
N THR A 62 -10.30 16.47 13.63
CA THR A 62 -10.45 15.83 12.31
C THR A 62 -9.11 15.42 11.71
N THR A 63 -9.09 14.29 11.01
CA THR A 63 -7.93 13.78 10.26
C THR A 63 -8.00 14.07 8.76
N ASN A 64 -8.99 14.85 8.33
CA ASN A 64 -9.26 15.09 6.92
C ASN A 64 -8.21 16.00 6.27
N GLY A 65 -7.46 15.42 5.35
CA GLY A 65 -6.42 16.10 4.58
C GLY A 65 -5.11 16.32 5.35
N ILE A 66 -4.06 16.61 4.60
CA ILE A 66 -2.70 16.80 5.13
C ILE A 66 -2.61 17.96 6.15
N PRO A 67 -3.28 19.13 5.96
CA PRO A 67 -3.23 20.21 6.95
C PRO A 67 -3.75 19.82 8.33
N ALA A 68 -4.86 19.06 8.40
CA ALA A 68 -5.41 18.57 9.67
C ALA A 68 -4.45 17.58 10.34
N ARG A 69 -3.91 16.63 9.58
CA ARG A 69 -2.92 15.65 10.06
C ARG A 69 -1.64 16.33 10.54
N ASN A 70 -1.17 17.36 9.82
CA ASN A 70 -0.01 18.15 10.23
C ASN A 70 -0.26 18.85 11.57
N LYS A 71 -1.46 19.42 11.78
CA LYS A 71 -1.84 20.03 13.05
C LYS A 71 -1.84 19.02 14.21
N ILE A 72 -2.34 17.80 13.99
CA ILE A 72 -2.30 16.73 14.98
C ILE A 72 -0.86 16.38 15.34
N LEU A 73 0.00 16.16 14.34
CA LEU A 73 1.42 15.87 14.55
C LEU A 73 2.11 16.98 15.36
N GLN A 74 1.92 18.25 14.97
CA GLN A 74 2.51 19.40 15.66
C GLN A 74 1.97 19.60 17.08
N SER A 75 0.74 19.17 17.36
CA SER A 75 0.20 19.19 18.74
C SER A 75 0.93 18.22 19.67
N LYS A 76 1.51 17.15 19.15
CA LYS A 76 2.31 16.18 19.91
C LYS A 76 3.77 16.62 20.03
N ASN A 77 4.33 17.19 18.95
CA ASN A 77 5.68 17.76 18.95
C ASN A 77 5.80 18.78 17.80
N SER A 78 6.23 20.00 18.09
CA SER A 78 6.40 21.07 17.09
C SER A 78 7.40 20.74 15.98
N SER A 79 8.29 19.78 16.19
CA SER A 79 9.24 19.28 15.18
C SER A 79 8.67 18.17 14.29
N TYR A 80 7.41 17.78 14.44
CA TYR A 80 6.73 16.82 13.57
C TYR A 80 6.04 17.55 12.44
N ALA A 81 5.98 16.94 11.27
CA ALA A 81 5.34 17.53 10.09
C ALA A 81 4.68 16.47 9.19
N ALA A 82 3.75 16.96 8.37
CA ALA A 82 3.11 16.21 7.29
C ALA A 82 3.24 16.99 5.99
N ILE A 83 3.54 16.30 4.89
CA ILE A 83 3.68 16.89 3.56
C ILE A 83 3.20 15.93 2.47
N ASP A 84 2.74 16.48 1.36
CA ASP A 84 2.43 15.71 0.16
C ASP A 84 3.70 15.26 -0.57
N TYR A 85 3.64 14.05 -1.15
CA TYR A 85 4.75 13.48 -1.93
C TYR A 85 5.15 14.38 -3.11
N GLN A 86 4.18 14.92 -3.86
CA GLN A 86 4.48 15.75 -5.03
C GLN A 86 5.14 17.07 -4.63
N GLU A 87 4.71 17.65 -3.52
CA GLU A 87 5.30 18.87 -2.98
C GLU A 87 6.78 18.67 -2.63
N ILE A 88 7.10 17.66 -1.82
CA ILE A 88 8.50 17.40 -1.40
C ILE A 88 9.39 16.95 -2.57
N CYS A 89 8.83 16.26 -3.55
CA CYS A 89 9.57 15.91 -4.77
C CYS A 89 9.92 17.13 -5.62
N GLY A 90 9.09 18.18 -5.59
CA GLY A 90 9.33 19.45 -6.27
C GLY A 90 10.43 20.31 -5.65
N PHE A 91 10.81 20.08 -4.39
CA PHE A 91 11.81 20.89 -3.70
C PHE A 91 13.19 20.77 -4.33
N SER A 92 13.84 21.91 -4.53
CA SER A 92 15.27 22.00 -4.75
C SER A 92 16.05 21.50 -3.51
N ARG A 93 17.36 21.33 -3.64
CA ARG A 93 18.20 20.89 -2.53
C ARG A 93 18.15 21.83 -1.33
N ASP A 94 18.13 23.14 -1.58
CA ASP A 94 18.15 24.14 -0.51
C ASP A 94 16.78 24.26 0.16
N GLU A 95 15.70 24.21 -0.60
CA GLU A 95 14.34 24.13 -0.05
C GLU A 95 14.14 22.88 0.81
N LEU A 96 14.62 21.72 0.34
CA LEU A 96 14.56 20.48 1.08
C LEU A 96 15.34 20.55 2.41
N ARG A 97 16.53 21.15 2.40
CA ARG A 97 17.33 21.40 3.62
C ARG A 97 16.62 22.34 4.58
N SER A 98 16.08 23.44 4.06
CA SER A 98 15.35 24.41 4.87
C SER A 98 14.11 23.79 5.49
N TYR A 99 13.34 23.01 4.72
CA TYR A 99 12.14 22.33 5.22
C TYR A 99 12.43 21.31 6.31
N MET A 100 13.51 20.53 6.17
CA MET A 100 13.86 19.45 7.08
C MET A 100 14.70 19.87 8.30
N ALA A 101 15.24 21.09 8.31
CA ALA A 101 16.27 21.50 9.27
C ALA A 101 15.84 21.37 10.75
N ASP A 102 14.58 21.61 11.07
CA ASP A 102 14.02 21.57 12.41
C ASP A 102 13.06 20.39 12.63
N LYS A 103 12.98 19.45 11.71
CA LYS A 103 12.07 18.33 11.77
C LYS A 103 12.76 17.06 12.29
N SER A 104 12.11 16.41 13.24
CA SER A 104 12.54 15.11 13.78
C SER A 104 11.70 13.95 13.24
N LEU A 105 10.50 14.24 12.73
CA LEU A 105 9.62 13.26 12.10
C LEU A 105 8.81 13.95 10.99
N VAL A 106 8.80 13.34 9.81
CA VAL A 106 8.01 13.84 8.68
C VAL A 106 7.19 12.70 8.07
N TYR A 107 5.87 12.87 8.05
CA TYR A 107 4.95 11.99 7.34
C TYR A 107 4.82 12.48 5.89
N ILE A 108 5.19 11.65 4.95
CA ILE A 108 5.07 11.94 3.51
C ILE A 108 3.94 11.10 2.95
N TYR A 109 2.88 11.75 2.50
CA TYR A 109 1.69 11.08 1.98
C TYR A 109 1.78 10.88 0.48
N HIS A 110 1.66 9.62 0.05
CA HIS A 110 1.70 9.19 -1.35
C HIS A 110 0.42 8.41 -1.67
N ASN A 111 -0.48 9.00 -2.46
CA ASN A 111 -1.82 8.45 -2.72
C ASN A 111 -2.06 7.97 -4.15
N VAL A 112 -1.00 7.81 -4.94
CA VAL A 112 -1.10 7.54 -6.40
C VAL A 112 -1.77 6.20 -6.70
N ILE A 113 -1.53 5.16 -5.89
CA ILE A 113 -2.12 3.83 -6.08
C ILE A 113 -3.63 3.87 -5.84
N ASP A 114 -4.06 4.52 -4.77
CA ASP A 114 -5.46 4.61 -4.39
C ASP A 114 -6.26 5.44 -5.41
N ASN A 115 -5.74 6.58 -5.79
CA ASN A 115 -6.29 7.41 -6.88
C ASN A 115 -6.44 6.63 -8.19
N ALA A 116 -5.47 5.79 -8.55
CA ALA A 116 -5.56 4.98 -9.76
C ALA A 116 -6.63 3.90 -9.63
N GLY A 117 -6.73 3.27 -8.46
CA GLY A 117 -7.75 2.27 -8.15
C GLY A 117 -9.16 2.82 -8.28
N GLU A 118 -9.41 4.02 -7.79
CA GLU A 118 -10.72 4.66 -7.83
C GLU A 118 -11.13 5.17 -9.24
N HIS A 119 -10.17 5.70 -10.01
CA HIS A 119 -10.47 6.36 -11.27
C HIS A 119 -10.15 5.52 -12.51
N ASN A 120 -9.20 4.59 -12.42
CA ASN A 120 -8.78 3.74 -13.52
C ASN A 120 -8.29 2.38 -13.04
N GLU A 121 -9.23 1.56 -12.54
CA GLU A 121 -8.97 0.25 -11.93
C GLU A 121 -8.02 -0.65 -12.74
N ARG A 122 -8.07 -0.58 -14.08
CA ARG A 122 -7.25 -1.44 -14.96
C ARG A 122 -5.76 -1.14 -14.89
N ARG A 123 -5.38 0.08 -14.51
CA ARG A 123 -3.99 0.53 -14.46
C ARG A 123 -3.36 0.45 -13.08
N VAL A 124 -4.08 -0.05 -12.08
CA VAL A 124 -3.62 -0.02 -10.70
C VAL A 124 -2.25 -0.70 -10.49
N PHE A 125 -1.97 -1.79 -11.22
CA PHE A 125 -0.69 -2.48 -11.11
C PHE A 125 0.46 -1.76 -11.83
N ASP A 126 0.19 -1.15 -13.00
CA ASP A 126 1.18 -0.30 -13.68
C ASP A 126 1.53 0.91 -12.82
N VAL A 127 0.52 1.51 -12.19
CA VAL A 127 0.70 2.64 -11.28
C VAL A 127 1.42 2.22 -10.00
N ALA A 128 1.14 1.02 -9.47
CA ALA A 128 1.86 0.49 -8.31
C ALA A 128 3.37 0.32 -8.62
N GLN A 129 3.71 -0.18 -9.81
CA GLN A 129 5.11 -0.30 -10.23
C GLN A 129 5.83 1.07 -10.31
N ASN A 130 5.14 2.07 -10.83
CA ASN A 130 5.67 3.45 -10.87
C ASN A 130 5.83 4.00 -9.43
N ALA A 131 4.85 3.77 -8.56
CA ALA A 131 4.88 4.22 -7.17
C ALA A 131 6.06 3.61 -6.39
N ILE A 132 6.42 2.33 -6.64
CA ILE A 132 7.61 1.71 -6.07
C ILE A 132 8.86 2.50 -6.47
N SER A 133 9.03 2.76 -7.76
CA SER A 133 10.18 3.53 -8.28
C SER A 133 10.22 4.97 -7.73
N GLU A 134 9.08 5.61 -7.58
CA GLU A 134 8.94 6.95 -6.99
C GLU A 134 9.36 6.98 -5.52
N ILE A 135 8.93 6.00 -4.72
CA ILE A 135 9.30 5.87 -3.30
C ILE A 135 10.80 5.65 -3.16
N VAL A 136 11.39 4.73 -3.93
CA VAL A 136 12.83 4.46 -3.90
C VAL A 136 13.63 5.68 -4.32
N ALA A 137 13.19 6.41 -5.35
CA ALA A 137 13.83 7.65 -5.79
C ALA A 137 13.78 8.75 -4.72
N LEU A 138 12.66 8.88 -4.00
CA LEU A 138 12.54 9.83 -2.89
C LEU A 138 13.49 9.48 -1.74
N ILE A 139 13.58 8.21 -1.34
CA ILE A 139 14.52 7.74 -0.31
C ILE A 139 15.95 8.11 -0.71
N LYS A 140 16.34 7.85 -1.95
CA LYS A 140 17.65 8.24 -2.49
C LYS A 140 17.87 9.74 -2.44
N LYS A 141 16.88 10.53 -2.83
CA LYS A 141 16.93 12.00 -2.80
C LYS A 141 17.17 12.51 -1.38
N LEU A 142 16.41 12.01 -0.40
CA LEU A 142 16.51 12.41 1.00
C LEU A 142 17.85 11.97 1.62
N TYR A 143 18.26 10.74 1.37
CA TYR A 143 19.55 10.24 1.84
C TYR A 143 20.73 11.02 1.25
N ASN A 144 20.79 11.16 -0.08
CA ASN A 144 21.94 11.80 -0.76
C ASN A 144 22.08 13.29 -0.44
N ASN A 145 20.97 14.00 -0.26
CA ASN A 145 20.99 15.43 0.00
C ASN A 145 21.08 15.81 1.48
N LEU A 146 20.54 15.01 2.37
CA LEU A 146 20.35 15.34 3.79
C LEU A 146 20.94 14.31 4.75
N GLN A 147 21.39 13.16 4.25
CA GLN A 147 21.89 12.03 5.06
C GLN A 147 20.80 11.48 6.02
N ILE A 148 19.51 11.59 5.64
CA ILE A 148 18.45 10.93 6.38
C ILE A 148 18.63 9.42 6.18
N SER A 149 18.72 8.68 7.26
CA SER A 149 19.11 7.26 7.26
C SER A 149 18.06 6.33 7.85
N ASN A 150 16.93 6.87 8.30
CA ASN A 150 15.87 6.10 8.94
C ASN A 150 14.54 6.38 8.25
N PHE A 151 13.92 5.35 7.66
CA PHE A 151 12.66 5.44 6.94
C PHE A 151 11.73 4.31 7.33
N PHE A 152 10.45 4.64 7.46
CA PHE A 152 9.36 3.68 7.55
C PHE A 152 8.43 3.89 6.36
N ILE A 153 8.10 2.81 5.65
CA ILE A 153 7.13 2.81 4.57
C ILE A 153 6.01 1.87 4.96
N THR A 154 4.80 2.40 5.02
CA THR A 154 3.62 1.64 5.38
C THR A 154 2.40 2.12 4.58
N ALA A 155 1.24 1.59 4.89
CA ALA A 155 -0.03 2.03 4.31
C ALA A 155 -1.14 2.04 5.36
N ASP A 156 -2.15 2.80 5.08
CA ASP A 156 -3.39 2.91 5.86
C ASP A 156 -4.28 1.66 5.70
N HIS A 157 -4.37 1.12 4.49
CA HIS A 157 -5.05 -0.13 4.13
C HIS A 157 -4.48 -0.74 2.86
N GLY A 158 -4.85 -1.99 2.58
CA GLY A 158 -4.65 -2.62 1.29
C GLY A 158 -5.91 -2.52 0.41
N PHE A 159 -6.06 -3.42 -0.55
CA PHE A 159 -7.21 -3.45 -1.44
C PHE A 159 -7.40 -4.83 -2.07
N LEU A 160 -8.65 -5.11 -2.46
CA LEU A 160 -8.96 -6.23 -3.34
C LEU A 160 -8.94 -5.75 -4.80
N TYR A 161 -8.36 -6.57 -5.66
CA TYR A 161 -8.45 -6.37 -7.09
C TYR A 161 -8.97 -7.62 -7.78
N ARG A 162 -9.98 -7.45 -8.66
CA ARG A 162 -10.61 -8.53 -9.40
C ARG A 162 -10.56 -8.26 -10.88
N ARG A 163 -10.08 -9.24 -11.63
CA ARG A 163 -10.11 -9.18 -13.11
C ARG A 163 -11.46 -9.65 -13.68
N ASN A 164 -12.12 -10.56 -12.98
CA ASN A 164 -13.38 -11.15 -13.43
C ASN A 164 -14.57 -10.41 -12.83
N THR A 165 -15.67 -10.37 -13.56
CA THR A 165 -16.95 -9.86 -13.08
C THR A 165 -17.47 -10.75 -11.95
N LEU A 166 -18.01 -10.14 -10.90
CA LEU A 166 -18.66 -10.83 -9.81
C LEU A 166 -19.95 -11.50 -10.26
N LEU A 167 -20.17 -12.73 -9.81
CA LEU A 167 -21.45 -13.41 -9.91
C LEU A 167 -22.50 -12.69 -9.05
N GLU A 168 -23.77 -12.78 -9.41
CA GLU A 168 -24.84 -12.18 -8.60
C GLU A 168 -24.93 -12.78 -7.19
N SER A 169 -24.57 -14.07 -7.03
CA SER A 169 -24.45 -14.73 -5.73
C SER A 169 -23.36 -14.16 -4.80
N GLN A 170 -22.44 -13.40 -5.35
CA GLN A 170 -21.34 -12.71 -4.61
C GLN A 170 -21.69 -11.27 -4.26
N LYS A 171 -22.90 -10.84 -4.55
CA LYS A 171 -23.39 -9.49 -4.30
C LYS A 171 -24.57 -9.56 -3.34
N TYR A 172 -24.34 -9.25 -2.08
CA TYR A 172 -25.39 -9.25 -1.08
C TYR A 172 -26.30 -8.03 -1.23
N SER A 173 -27.61 -8.26 -1.18
CA SER A 173 -28.56 -7.16 -1.09
C SER A 173 -28.50 -6.51 0.29
N ASN A 174 -28.74 -5.21 0.36
CA ASN A 174 -28.52 -4.29 1.48
C ASN A 174 -29.34 -4.54 2.77
N ILE A 175 -29.70 -5.78 3.10
CA ILE A 175 -30.53 -6.06 4.28
C ILE A 175 -29.62 -6.41 5.48
N VAL A 176 -28.53 -5.65 5.64
CA VAL A 176 -27.68 -5.80 6.81
C VAL A 176 -28.16 -4.94 7.97
N SER A 177 -28.78 -3.81 7.66
CA SER A 177 -29.38 -2.88 8.60
C SER A 177 -30.56 -2.16 7.93
N LYS A 178 -31.60 -1.83 8.72
CA LYS A 178 -32.74 -1.06 8.22
C LYS A 178 -32.36 0.44 8.05
N LYS A 179 -31.39 0.90 8.82
CA LYS A 179 -30.91 2.28 8.82
C LYS A 179 -29.37 2.28 9.00
N PRO A 180 -28.61 1.94 7.95
CA PRO A 180 -27.17 2.04 8.07
C PRO A 180 -26.75 3.49 8.27
N ILE A 181 -25.78 3.72 9.17
CA ILE A 181 -25.11 5.00 9.30
C ILE A 181 -24.30 5.25 8.03
N GLU A 182 -23.62 4.23 7.57
CA GLU A 182 -22.82 4.26 6.34
C GLU A 182 -22.84 2.89 5.65
N ALA A 183 -22.86 2.88 4.31
CA ALA A 183 -22.80 1.67 3.52
C ALA A 183 -21.85 1.82 2.33
N SER A 184 -20.90 0.90 2.24
CA SER A 184 -19.93 0.76 1.16
C SER A 184 -20.06 -0.63 0.51
N LYS A 185 -19.27 -0.89 -0.54
CA LYS A 185 -19.22 -2.21 -1.16
C LYS A 185 -18.62 -3.28 -0.25
N ARG A 186 -17.76 -2.89 0.68
CA ARG A 186 -17.01 -3.81 1.52
C ARG A 186 -17.32 -3.72 3.01
N TYR A 187 -18.15 -2.74 3.43
CA TYR A 187 -18.57 -2.64 4.81
C TYR A 187 -19.90 -1.91 4.95
N VAL A 188 -20.54 -2.12 6.10
CA VAL A 188 -21.68 -1.33 6.57
C VAL A 188 -21.43 -0.97 8.02
N ILE A 189 -21.63 0.30 8.39
CA ILE A 189 -21.63 0.78 9.78
C ILE A 189 -23.06 0.97 10.22
N THR A 190 -23.41 0.46 11.41
CA THR A 190 -24.78 0.53 11.96
C THR A 190 -24.79 0.45 13.48
N ASP A 191 -25.85 1.02 14.08
CA ASP A 191 -26.23 0.86 15.50
C ASP A 191 -27.39 -0.10 15.68
N ASP A 192 -28.01 -0.55 14.57
CA ASP A 192 -29.15 -1.44 14.64
C ASP A 192 -28.79 -2.79 15.23
N GLU A 193 -29.73 -3.41 15.98
CA GLU A 193 -29.68 -4.86 16.26
C GLU A 193 -29.63 -5.61 14.94
N LEU A 194 -28.60 -6.44 14.78
CA LEU A 194 -28.25 -7.03 13.51
C LEU A 194 -29.28 -8.03 13.02
N ILE A 195 -29.70 -7.88 11.80
CA ILE A 195 -30.26 -8.96 11.02
C ILE A 195 -29.08 -9.85 10.62
N GLN A 196 -29.01 -11.08 11.15
CA GLN A 196 -27.98 -12.03 10.73
C GLN A 196 -28.05 -12.23 9.21
N VAL A 197 -27.07 -11.69 8.51
CA VAL A 197 -26.89 -11.92 7.07
C VAL A 197 -25.89 -13.05 6.91
N PRO A 198 -26.25 -14.16 6.26
CA PRO A 198 -25.32 -15.23 5.98
C PRO A 198 -24.07 -14.69 5.25
N TYR A 199 -22.91 -15.26 5.55
CA TYR A 199 -21.63 -14.92 4.91
C TYR A 199 -21.12 -13.49 5.18
N THR A 200 -21.41 -12.95 6.34
CA THR A 200 -20.84 -11.69 6.84
C THR A 200 -20.22 -11.89 8.22
N SER A 201 -19.27 -11.05 8.58
CA SER A 201 -18.72 -10.93 9.93
C SER A 201 -19.00 -9.56 10.50
N GLU A 202 -19.19 -9.51 11.81
CA GLU A 202 -19.44 -8.31 12.60
C GLU A 202 -18.25 -8.02 13.49
N PHE A 203 -17.91 -6.74 13.62
CA PHE A 203 -16.85 -6.24 14.48
C PHE A 203 -17.30 -4.95 15.16
N ASP A 204 -16.75 -4.68 16.33
CA ASP A 204 -16.91 -3.38 16.98
C ASP A 204 -16.10 -2.33 16.22
N LEU A 205 -16.71 -1.18 15.95
CA LEU A 205 -16.03 -0.08 15.26
C LEU A 205 -14.95 0.49 16.19
N LEU A 206 -13.70 0.47 15.75
CA LEU A 206 -12.54 0.95 16.53
C LEU A 206 -12.40 0.30 17.92
N GLY A 207 -12.99 -0.89 18.11
CA GLY A 207 -13.00 -1.58 19.40
C GLY A 207 -13.96 -0.98 20.43
N GLN A 208 -14.92 -0.15 19.99
CA GLN A 208 -15.95 0.48 20.81
C GLN A 208 -17.31 -0.16 20.54
N ASP A 209 -18.11 -0.38 21.58
CA ASP A 209 -19.40 -1.09 21.48
C ASP A 209 -20.52 -0.26 20.86
N GLU A 210 -20.32 1.06 20.67
CA GLU A 210 -21.38 1.99 20.21
C GLU A 210 -21.84 1.73 18.78
N HIS A 211 -20.90 1.33 17.91
CA HIS A 211 -21.13 1.10 16.48
C HIS A 211 -20.59 -0.24 16.06
N LYS A 212 -21.28 -0.87 15.12
CA LYS A 212 -20.86 -2.16 14.53
C LYS A 212 -20.44 -1.97 13.08
N VAL A 213 -19.39 -2.69 12.68
CA VAL A 213 -18.95 -2.83 11.30
C VAL A 213 -19.27 -4.21 10.81
N ILE A 214 -20.01 -4.28 9.72
CA ILE A 214 -20.36 -5.54 9.08
C ILE A 214 -19.61 -5.62 7.77
N VAL A 215 -18.89 -6.71 7.54
CA VAL A 215 -18.10 -6.95 6.33
C VAL A 215 -18.50 -8.26 5.67
N PRO A 216 -18.52 -8.35 4.34
CA PRO A 216 -18.81 -9.59 3.62
C PRO A 216 -17.59 -10.51 3.65
N PHE A 217 -17.83 -11.84 3.57
CA PHE A 217 -16.74 -12.80 3.50
C PHE A 217 -15.94 -12.71 2.20
N GLY A 218 -14.68 -13.05 2.28
CA GLY A 218 -13.79 -13.19 1.13
C GLY A 218 -13.83 -12.01 0.16
N TYR A 219 -14.21 -12.28 -1.09
CA TYR A 219 -14.25 -11.29 -2.18
C TYR A 219 -15.65 -10.72 -2.46
N ASP A 220 -16.65 -11.10 -1.71
CA ASP A 220 -18.03 -10.69 -1.93
C ASP A 220 -18.23 -9.20 -1.63
N ILE A 221 -19.31 -8.62 -2.12
CA ILE A 221 -19.63 -7.20 -1.92
C ILE A 221 -21.09 -7.00 -1.51
N PHE A 222 -21.37 -5.89 -0.84
CA PHE A 222 -22.73 -5.36 -0.73
C PHE A 222 -23.16 -4.66 -2.01
N LYS A 223 -24.42 -4.78 -2.39
CA LYS A 223 -25.02 -4.02 -3.51
C LYS A 223 -25.19 -2.57 -3.09
N THR A 224 -24.29 -1.73 -3.55
CA THR A 224 -24.35 -0.26 -3.39
C THR A 224 -24.43 0.42 -4.75
N GLN A 225 -24.94 1.64 -4.80
CA GLN A 225 -24.91 2.44 -6.03
C GLN A 225 -23.48 2.82 -6.39
N GLY A 226 -23.21 2.96 -7.67
CA GLY A 226 -21.93 3.40 -8.23
C GLY A 226 -21.17 2.32 -9.01
N ALA A 227 -20.34 2.79 -9.95
CA ALA A 227 -19.42 1.98 -10.74
C ALA A 227 -18.20 1.55 -9.90
N GLY A 228 -17.32 0.73 -10.49
CA GLY A 228 -16.08 0.29 -9.85
C GLY A 228 -16.31 -0.90 -8.91
N VAL A 229 -16.03 -2.09 -9.42
CA VAL A 229 -16.14 -3.34 -8.63
C VAL A 229 -14.87 -4.18 -8.70
N GLN A 230 -13.91 -3.76 -9.53
CA GLN A 230 -12.64 -4.46 -9.69
C GLN A 230 -11.66 -4.07 -8.58
N TYR A 231 -11.59 -2.79 -8.23
CA TYR A 231 -10.81 -2.26 -7.12
C TYR A 231 -11.75 -1.89 -5.97
N VAL A 232 -11.61 -2.51 -4.83
CA VAL A 232 -12.41 -2.24 -3.62
C VAL A 232 -11.57 -2.42 -2.36
N HIS A 233 -11.93 -1.69 -1.32
CA HIS A 233 -11.34 -1.79 0.02
C HIS A 233 -12.41 -1.52 1.09
N GLY A 234 -12.09 -1.75 2.35
CA GLY A 234 -12.99 -1.54 3.48
C GLY A 234 -13.37 -2.83 4.23
N GLY A 235 -13.11 -3.99 3.64
CA GLY A 235 -13.43 -5.28 4.23
C GLY A 235 -12.30 -5.90 5.06
N ALA A 236 -12.52 -7.14 5.51
CA ALA A 236 -11.62 -7.88 6.39
C ALA A 236 -10.75 -8.92 5.68
N SER A 237 -10.63 -8.88 4.34
CA SER A 237 -9.73 -9.81 3.67
C SER A 237 -8.27 -9.47 3.97
N LEU A 238 -7.38 -10.48 3.90
CA LEU A 238 -5.94 -10.28 4.14
C LEU A 238 -5.35 -9.21 3.22
N GLN A 239 -5.83 -9.14 1.97
CA GLN A 239 -5.37 -8.15 1.00
C GLN A 239 -5.80 -6.72 1.32
N GLU A 240 -6.84 -6.55 2.12
CA GLU A 240 -7.35 -5.24 2.57
C GLU A 240 -6.73 -4.83 3.91
N THR A 241 -6.50 -5.79 4.81
CA THR A 241 -6.12 -5.52 6.20
C THR A 241 -4.64 -5.66 6.48
N ILE A 242 -3.92 -6.57 5.80
CA ILE A 242 -2.48 -6.72 6.01
C ILE A 242 -1.73 -5.70 5.19
N VAL A 243 -1.09 -4.76 5.87
CA VAL A 243 -0.27 -3.70 5.27
C VAL A 243 1.21 -3.91 5.59
N PRO A 244 2.13 -3.53 4.69
CA PRO A 244 3.56 -3.69 4.93
C PRO A 244 4.09 -2.66 5.92
N ILE A 245 5.15 -3.02 6.64
CA ILE A 245 6.05 -2.11 7.32
C ILE A 245 7.45 -2.40 6.77
N VAL A 246 7.93 -1.55 5.87
CA VAL A 246 9.32 -1.61 5.41
C VAL A 246 10.11 -0.61 6.23
N HIS A 247 11.05 -1.08 7.03
CA HIS A 247 11.92 -0.24 7.84
C HIS A 247 13.34 -0.27 7.27
N ILE A 248 13.87 0.91 7.01
CA ILE A 248 15.24 1.12 6.54
C ILE A 248 15.98 1.89 7.62
N SER A 249 17.09 1.35 8.11
CA SER A 249 17.89 2.00 9.12
C SER A 249 19.38 1.90 8.79
N GLU A 250 20.18 2.74 9.45
CA GLU A 250 21.64 2.72 9.34
C GLU A 250 22.16 2.82 7.90
N LEU A 251 21.47 3.57 7.04
CA LEU A 251 21.97 3.82 5.70
C LEU A 251 23.36 4.47 5.77
N ASN A 252 24.36 3.73 5.31
CA ASN A 252 25.75 4.18 5.25
C ASN A 252 26.21 4.19 3.81
N ALA A 253 26.49 5.35 3.26
CA ALA A 253 27.26 5.42 2.02
C ALA A 253 28.73 5.18 2.35
N LYS A 254 29.20 3.97 2.16
CA LYS A 254 30.65 3.79 2.00
C LYS A 254 31.06 4.56 0.74
N LYS A 255 31.67 5.72 0.94
CA LYS A 255 32.34 6.46 -0.15
C LYS A 255 33.28 5.51 -0.85
N GLY A 256 32.99 5.16 -2.11
CA GLY A 256 33.97 4.53 -2.99
C GLY A 256 33.61 3.21 -3.63
N GLU A 257 32.73 2.40 -3.05
CA GLU A 257 32.32 1.14 -3.70
C GLU A 257 30.99 1.30 -4.42
N LYS A 258 31.07 1.74 -5.63
CA LYS A 258 29.95 1.61 -6.55
C LYS A 258 29.89 0.15 -6.99
N LEU A 259 29.09 -0.71 -6.39
CA LEU A 259 28.85 -2.05 -6.86
C LEU A 259 28.12 -2.01 -8.21
N SER A 260 28.61 -2.84 -9.12
CA SER A 260 27.83 -3.16 -10.32
C SER A 260 26.67 -4.06 -9.91
N ARG A 261 25.50 -3.85 -10.50
CA ARG A 261 24.34 -4.72 -10.35
C ARG A 261 23.89 -5.27 -11.69
N PRO A 262 23.24 -6.42 -11.71
CA PRO A 262 22.66 -6.94 -12.94
C PRO A 262 21.54 -6.03 -13.45
N VAL A 263 21.34 -6.02 -14.76
CA VAL A 263 20.21 -5.35 -15.39
C VAL A 263 18.91 -6.05 -15.00
N GLY A 264 17.87 -5.28 -14.75
CA GLY A 264 16.55 -5.81 -14.42
C GLY A 264 15.88 -6.44 -15.65
N VAL A 265 15.40 -7.69 -15.47
CA VAL A 265 14.65 -8.43 -16.48
C VAL A 265 13.38 -8.97 -15.82
N ARG A 266 12.26 -8.88 -16.50
CA ARG A 266 10.97 -9.40 -16.03
C ARG A 266 10.29 -10.24 -17.10
N LEU A 267 9.45 -11.19 -16.65
CA LEU A 267 8.57 -11.93 -17.54
C LEU A 267 7.39 -11.02 -17.94
N LYS A 268 7.25 -10.73 -19.23
CA LYS A 268 6.17 -9.91 -19.78
C LYS A 268 4.91 -10.73 -20.08
N SER A 269 5.12 -11.99 -20.48
CA SER A 269 4.01 -12.88 -20.85
C SER A 269 3.25 -13.36 -19.62
N ILE A 270 1.93 -13.14 -19.59
CA ILE A 270 1.03 -13.73 -18.58
C ILE A 270 0.55 -15.08 -19.10
N VAL A 271 1.39 -16.11 -19.02
CA VAL A 271 1.00 -17.48 -19.37
C VAL A 271 0.42 -18.16 -18.13
N ARG A 272 -0.90 -18.40 -18.12
CA ARG A 272 -1.59 -19.04 -16.98
C ARG A 272 -1.65 -20.57 -17.11
N LYS A 273 -1.60 -21.08 -18.32
CA LYS A 273 -1.70 -22.50 -18.62
C LYS A 273 -0.96 -22.81 -19.93
N ILE A 274 -0.06 -23.76 -19.88
CA ILE A 274 0.65 -24.26 -21.06
C ILE A 274 -0.03 -25.55 -21.47
N THR A 275 -0.59 -25.56 -22.68
CA THR A 275 -1.28 -26.72 -23.24
C THR A 275 -0.57 -27.33 -24.46
N ASN A 276 0.42 -26.62 -24.98
CA ASN A 276 1.17 -27.03 -26.17
C ASN A 276 2.62 -27.38 -25.80
N ARG A 277 3.22 -28.27 -26.59
CA ARG A 277 4.64 -28.63 -26.44
C ARG A 277 5.61 -27.51 -26.81
N SER A 278 5.15 -26.55 -27.62
CA SER A 278 5.91 -25.36 -28.02
C SER A 278 5.11 -24.13 -27.63
N PHE A 279 5.73 -23.22 -26.90
CA PHE A 279 5.16 -21.94 -26.48
C PHE A 279 6.29 -20.92 -26.37
N ALA A 280 5.94 -19.63 -26.39
CA ALA A 280 6.88 -18.54 -26.21
C ALA A 280 6.63 -17.85 -24.87
N LEU A 281 7.71 -17.47 -24.22
CA LEU A 281 7.70 -16.56 -23.05
C LEU A 281 8.48 -15.31 -23.43
N ASP A 282 7.84 -14.16 -23.28
CA ASP A 282 8.45 -12.87 -23.56
C ASP A 282 9.05 -12.31 -22.27
N PHE A 283 10.35 -12.02 -22.30
CA PHE A 283 11.05 -11.32 -21.23
C PHE A 283 11.36 -9.90 -21.68
N GLU A 284 11.24 -8.95 -20.78
CA GLU A 284 11.53 -7.56 -21.03
C GLU A 284 12.64 -7.08 -20.10
N GLN A 285 13.67 -6.52 -20.70
CA GLN A 285 14.65 -5.72 -19.98
C GLN A 285 14.06 -4.31 -19.79
N TYR A 286 13.77 -3.91 -18.56
CA TYR A 286 13.07 -2.66 -18.26
C TYR A 286 13.99 -1.47 -17.94
N GLU A 287 15.31 -1.68 -17.98
CA GLU A 287 16.29 -0.61 -17.80
C GLU A 287 17.47 -0.78 -18.77
N LYS A 288 18.22 0.29 -18.99
CA LYS A 288 19.39 0.27 -19.86
C LYS A 288 20.60 -0.31 -19.15
N VAL A 289 21.44 -1.03 -19.92
CA VAL A 289 22.78 -1.39 -19.50
C VAL A 289 23.68 -0.17 -19.70
N GLU A 290 23.89 0.59 -18.63
CA GLU A 290 24.77 1.75 -18.61
C GLU A 290 25.39 1.93 -17.22
N ASP A 291 26.53 2.60 -17.13
CA ASP A 291 27.32 2.81 -15.92
C ASP A 291 27.63 1.49 -15.18
N LYS A 292 26.86 1.20 -14.13
CA LYS A 292 27.04 0.07 -13.23
C LYS A 292 25.98 -1.01 -13.37
N VAL A 293 25.00 -0.78 -14.21
CA VAL A 293 24.06 -1.79 -14.63
C VAL A 293 24.76 -2.71 -15.63
N GLN A 294 25.00 -3.94 -15.22
CA GLN A 294 25.74 -4.91 -16.02
C GLN A 294 24.76 -5.83 -16.76
N PRO A 295 25.13 -6.26 -17.98
CA PRO A 295 24.35 -7.28 -18.67
C PRO A 295 24.36 -8.59 -17.89
N ILE A 296 23.30 -9.38 -18.01
CA ILE A 296 23.19 -10.71 -17.41
C ILE A 296 22.90 -11.77 -18.46
N THR A 297 23.29 -13.00 -18.14
CA THR A 297 22.78 -14.18 -18.81
C THR A 297 21.71 -14.80 -17.93
N CYS A 298 20.48 -14.91 -18.46
CA CYS A 298 19.38 -15.53 -17.75
C CYS A 298 19.28 -16.99 -18.13
N VAL A 299 19.07 -17.84 -17.13
CA VAL A 299 18.70 -19.24 -17.31
C VAL A 299 17.29 -19.41 -16.79
N THR A 300 16.40 -19.93 -17.62
CA THR A 300 14.97 -20.11 -17.27
C THR A 300 14.62 -21.60 -17.23
N TYR A 301 13.81 -21.98 -16.25
CA TYR A 301 13.27 -23.33 -16.11
C TYR A 301 11.97 -23.30 -15.33
N PHE A 302 11.16 -24.35 -15.44
CA PHE A 302 9.96 -24.52 -14.62
C PHE A 302 10.28 -25.30 -13.35
N VAL A 303 9.58 -24.94 -12.29
CA VAL A 303 9.58 -25.65 -11.01
C VAL A 303 8.16 -26.11 -10.66
N ASP A 304 8.02 -27.18 -9.89
CA ASP A 304 6.76 -27.58 -9.26
C ASP A 304 6.45 -26.75 -8.00
N GLU A 305 5.34 -27.07 -7.33
CA GLU A 305 4.90 -26.39 -6.10
C GLU A 305 5.89 -26.59 -4.93
N GLU A 306 6.72 -27.63 -4.99
CA GLU A 306 7.75 -27.93 -3.98
C GLU A 306 9.11 -27.29 -4.32
N GLY A 307 9.21 -26.59 -5.46
CA GLY A 307 10.44 -25.92 -5.92
C GLY A 307 11.40 -26.82 -6.70
N ASN A 308 11.01 -28.05 -7.03
CA ASN A 308 11.83 -28.94 -7.82
C ASN A 308 11.77 -28.57 -9.30
N LYS A 309 12.91 -28.66 -9.97
CA LYS A 309 13.02 -28.35 -11.40
C LYS A 309 12.34 -29.43 -12.25
N VAL A 310 11.34 -29.01 -13.04
CA VAL A 310 10.51 -29.89 -13.88
C VAL A 310 10.69 -29.67 -15.38
N SER A 311 11.62 -28.81 -15.79
CA SER A 311 11.96 -28.59 -17.21
C SER A 311 13.46 -28.57 -17.45
N GLY A 312 13.86 -28.59 -18.74
CA GLY A 312 15.20 -28.20 -19.16
C GLY A 312 15.51 -26.74 -18.82
N GLU A 313 16.80 -26.39 -18.94
CA GLU A 313 17.28 -25.00 -18.86
C GLU A 313 17.31 -24.37 -20.24
N TYR A 314 16.89 -23.12 -20.34
CA TYR A 314 16.84 -22.36 -21.58
C TYR A 314 17.52 -21.00 -21.41
#